data_86e9d3cae06d94e96b48fd4a5f47afeb
#
_entry.id   86e9d3cae06d94e96b48fd4a5f47afeb
#
_cell.length_a   1.000
_cell.length_b   1.000
_cell.length_c   1.000
_cell.angle_alpha   90.00
_cell.angle_beta   90.00
_cell.angle_gamma   90.00
#
_symmetry.space_group_name_H-M   'P 1'
#
loop_
_entity.id
_entity.type
_entity.pdbx_description
1 polymer ?
#
loop_
_entity_poly.entity_id
_entity_poly.type
_entity_poly.pdbx_seq_one_letter_code
_entity_poly.pdbx_strand_id
1 'polypeptide(L)'
;ACAVGNWRLSSRPMPKMNRPARTANASGGRAMRGLILAIGFVAGIVFWGGFNTGLAVTNTEEFCISCHEMEANVYQEYKETIHYSNRSGVRATCPDCHVPKDWTHKIVRKIQASKEVWGKLTGYIDTREKFQDHRKDMAIREWQRMKNNDSRECRNCHDFESMHQNSQKPRALKQHTAAIQQGNTCIDCHKGIAHKSVRHLLTDEELEELEAPNPEMAKPD
;
A
#
# COMPACT_ATOMS: atom_id res chain seq x y z
N ALA A 1 -64.42 -77.91 -26.70
CA ALA A 1 -65.10 -77.20 -25.61
C ALA A 1 -64.01 -76.72 -24.62
N CYS A 2 -63.61 -75.46 -24.74
CA CYS A 2 -62.69 -74.84 -23.74
C CYS A 2 -63.51 -73.97 -22.81
N ALA A 3 -63.48 -74.31 -21.51
CA ALA A 3 -64.11 -73.53 -20.47
C ALA A 3 -63.23 -72.27 -20.16
N VAL A 4 -63.86 -71.08 -20.26
CA VAL A 4 -63.25 -69.84 -19.90
C VAL A 4 -63.54 -69.59 -18.42
N GLY A 5 -62.50 -69.72 -17.60
CA GLY A 5 -62.53 -69.40 -16.18
C GLY A 5 -62.55 -67.89 -15.92
N ASN A 6 -63.63 -67.47 -15.20
CA ASN A 6 -63.89 -66.09 -14.83
C ASN A 6 -63.02 -65.74 -13.57
N TRP A 7 -61.89 -65.04 -13.73
CA TRP A 7 -61.11 -64.54 -12.60
C TRP A 7 -61.62 -63.18 -12.14
N ARG A 8 -62.34 -63.18 -11.00
CA ARG A 8 -62.66 -61.94 -10.29
C ARG A 8 -61.45 -61.42 -9.58
N LEU A 9 -60.93 -60.27 -10.05
CA LEU A 9 -59.91 -59.53 -9.36
C LEU A 9 -60.52 -58.95 -8.07
N SER A 10 -60.10 -59.49 -6.92
CA SER A 10 -60.35 -58.88 -5.61
C SER A 10 -59.54 -57.62 -5.44
N SER A 11 -60.22 -56.47 -5.52
CA SER A 11 -59.59 -55.15 -5.22
C SER A 11 -59.46 -55.01 -3.70
N ARG A 12 -58.23 -55.33 -3.19
CA ARG A 12 -57.93 -54.98 -1.82
C ARG A 12 -57.53 -53.48 -1.81
N PRO A 13 -58.13 -52.64 -0.94
CA PRO A 13 -57.67 -51.23 -0.82
C PRO A 13 -56.27 -51.20 -0.27
N MET A 14 -55.40 -50.45 -0.97
CA MET A 14 -54.03 -50.22 -0.51
C MET A 14 -54.03 -49.45 0.83
N PRO A 15 -53.19 -49.85 1.79
CA PRO A 15 -53.09 -49.12 3.04
C PRO A 15 -52.59 -47.65 2.76
N LYS A 16 -53.39 -46.71 3.30
CA LYS A 16 -52.95 -45.26 3.25
C LYS A 16 -51.68 -45.13 3.96
N MET A 17 -50.59 -44.91 3.20
CA MET A 17 -49.32 -44.51 3.77
C MET A 17 -49.48 -43.17 4.50
N ASN A 18 -49.45 -43.23 5.82
CA ASN A 18 -49.35 -42.03 6.64
C ASN A 18 -48.01 -41.35 6.34
N ARG A 19 -48.04 -40.29 5.54
CA ARG A 19 -46.89 -39.41 5.41
C ARG A 19 -46.69 -38.74 6.78
N PRO A 20 -45.52 -38.88 7.42
CA PRO A 20 -45.28 -38.16 8.66
C PRO A 20 -45.40 -36.65 8.37
N ALA A 21 -46.17 -35.97 9.20
CA ALA A 21 -46.34 -34.51 9.13
C ALA A 21 -44.97 -33.82 9.24
N ARG A 22 -44.47 -33.35 8.11
CA ARG A 22 -43.25 -32.52 8.03
C ARG A 22 -43.63 -31.10 8.43
N THR A 23 -44.00 -30.92 9.65
CA THR A 23 -44.32 -29.61 10.20
C THR A 23 -43.62 -29.47 11.55
N ALA A 24 -42.54 -28.78 11.59
CA ALA A 24 -42.09 -27.98 12.74
C ALA A 24 -40.56 -27.73 12.82
N ASN A 25 -39.89 -27.32 11.75
CA ASN A 25 -38.56 -26.69 11.95
C ASN A 25 -38.14 -25.75 10.82
N ALA A 26 -39.01 -25.42 9.87
CA ALA A 26 -38.64 -24.52 8.76
C ALA A 26 -38.58 -23.03 9.18
N SER A 27 -39.23 -22.62 10.25
CA SER A 27 -39.22 -21.25 10.77
C SER A 27 -38.00 -20.96 11.62
N GLY A 28 -37.59 -21.88 12.48
CA GLY A 28 -36.38 -21.71 13.30
C GLY A 28 -35.10 -21.65 12.48
N GLY A 29 -35.01 -22.46 11.41
CA GLY A 29 -33.85 -22.42 10.51
C GLY A 29 -33.73 -21.12 9.70
N ARG A 30 -34.84 -20.48 9.33
CA ARG A 30 -34.85 -19.19 8.65
C ARG A 30 -34.41 -18.04 9.58
N ALA A 31 -34.96 -18.02 10.79
CA ALA A 31 -34.58 -17.02 11.81
C ALA A 31 -33.11 -17.12 12.19
N MET A 32 -32.58 -18.32 12.38
CA MET A 32 -31.16 -18.55 12.67
C MET A 32 -30.26 -18.08 11.52
N ARG A 33 -30.62 -18.39 10.27
CA ARG A 33 -29.84 -17.90 9.09
C ARG A 33 -29.87 -16.37 8.99
N GLY A 34 -31.05 -15.76 9.23
CA GLY A 34 -31.17 -14.29 9.26
C GLY A 34 -30.28 -13.66 10.33
N LEU A 35 -30.24 -14.26 11.51
CA LEU A 35 -29.36 -13.79 12.61
C LEU A 35 -27.89 -13.92 12.25
N ILE A 36 -27.45 -15.05 11.69
CA ILE A 36 -26.07 -15.25 11.26
C ILE A 36 -25.66 -14.24 10.19
N LEU A 37 -26.53 -13.98 9.21
CA LEU A 37 -26.29 -12.98 8.17
C LEU A 37 -26.20 -11.57 8.75
N ALA A 38 -27.08 -11.22 9.69
CA ALA A 38 -27.05 -9.92 10.37
C ALA A 38 -25.76 -9.72 11.19
N ILE A 39 -25.34 -10.75 11.94
CA ILE A 39 -24.08 -10.73 12.69
C ILE A 39 -22.89 -10.61 11.73
N GLY A 40 -22.87 -11.41 10.65
CA GLY A 40 -21.80 -11.34 9.64
C GLY A 40 -21.73 -9.98 8.96
N PHE A 41 -22.87 -9.36 8.66
CA PHE A 41 -22.94 -8.04 8.08
C PHE A 41 -22.38 -6.96 9.03
N VAL A 42 -22.83 -6.98 10.29
CA VAL A 42 -22.32 -6.04 11.32
C VAL A 42 -20.81 -6.24 11.56
N ALA A 43 -20.37 -7.49 11.67
CA ALA A 43 -18.96 -7.83 11.82
C ALA A 43 -18.14 -7.33 10.63
N GLY A 44 -18.66 -7.46 9.41
CA GLY A 44 -18.05 -6.93 8.18
C GLY A 44 -17.89 -5.41 8.20
N ILE A 45 -18.92 -4.68 8.64
CA ILE A 45 -18.87 -3.22 8.80
C ILE A 45 -17.81 -2.82 9.83
N VAL A 46 -17.81 -3.47 10.99
CA VAL A 46 -16.84 -3.18 12.07
C VAL A 46 -15.41 -3.49 11.62
N PHE A 47 -15.21 -4.64 10.97
CA PHE A 47 -13.91 -5.01 10.41
C PHE A 47 -13.44 -4.00 9.38
N TRP A 48 -14.27 -3.66 8.39
CA TRP A 48 -13.91 -2.73 7.33
C TRP A 48 -13.64 -1.32 7.86
N GLY A 49 -14.49 -0.82 8.76
CA GLY A 49 -14.30 0.46 9.42
C GLY A 49 -13.01 0.50 10.24
N GLY A 50 -12.80 -0.51 11.08
CA GLY A 50 -11.57 -0.62 11.89
C GLY A 50 -10.31 -0.73 11.05
N PHE A 51 -10.35 -1.53 9.97
CA PHE A 51 -9.23 -1.68 9.04
C PHE A 51 -8.87 -0.33 8.36
N ASN A 52 -9.87 0.38 7.82
CA ASN A 52 -9.62 1.68 7.19
C ASN A 52 -9.14 2.73 8.20
N THR A 53 -9.70 2.74 9.41
CA THR A 53 -9.23 3.61 10.48
C THR A 53 -7.78 3.31 10.85
N GLY A 54 -7.42 2.03 10.99
CA GLY A 54 -6.03 1.62 11.22
C GLY A 54 -5.09 2.07 10.11
N LEU A 55 -5.50 1.95 8.84
CA LEU A 55 -4.73 2.45 7.71
C LEU A 55 -4.57 3.98 7.76
N ALA A 56 -5.62 4.72 8.11
CA ALA A 56 -5.59 6.18 8.20
C ALA A 56 -4.65 6.65 9.33
N VAL A 57 -4.83 6.13 10.54
CA VAL A 57 -4.01 6.49 11.71
C VAL A 57 -2.53 6.18 11.48
N THR A 58 -2.23 4.99 10.94
CA THR A 58 -0.83 4.61 10.62
C THR A 58 -0.27 5.33 9.40
N ASN A 59 -1.02 6.24 8.79
CA ASN A 59 -0.60 7.04 7.64
C ASN A 59 -0.54 8.53 7.98
N THR A 60 -0.20 8.85 9.20
CA THR A 60 0.02 10.23 9.67
C THR A 60 1.49 10.46 10.01
N GLU A 61 1.92 11.71 9.97
CA GLU A 61 3.28 12.07 10.39
C GLU A 61 3.50 11.76 11.87
N GLU A 62 2.50 12.01 12.69
CA GLU A 62 2.53 11.75 14.14
C GLU A 62 2.79 10.28 14.44
N PHE A 63 2.17 9.38 13.66
CA PHE A 63 2.46 7.95 13.77
C PHE A 63 3.92 7.63 13.41
N CYS A 64 4.42 8.20 12.33
CA CYS A 64 5.80 7.95 11.88
C CYS A 64 6.83 8.42 12.91
N ILE A 65 6.64 9.61 13.48
CA ILE A 65 7.56 10.19 14.48
C ILE A 65 7.31 9.69 15.92
N SER A 66 6.29 8.86 16.15
CA SER A 66 6.10 8.21 17.44
C SER A 66 7.24 7.23 17.79
N CYS A 67 8.01 6.80 16.79
CA CYS A 67 9.26 6.08 17.00
C CYS A 67 10.39 7.08 17.20
N HIS A 68 11.06 7.02 18.35
CA HIS A 68 12.10 8.00 18.72
C HIS A 68 13.27 8.03 17.75
N GLU A 69 13.58 6.93 17.04
CA GLU A 69 14.61 6.87 16.00
C GLU A 69 14.26 7.75 14.81
N MET A 70 12.98 7.78 14.45
CA MET A 70 12.49 8.62 13.35
C MET A 70 12.48 10.09 13.79
N GLU A 71 11.96 10.37 14.98
CA GLU A 71 11.92 11.72 15.53
C GLU A 71 13.30 12.33 15.74
N ALA A 72 14.23 11.58 16.34
CA ALA A 72 15.56 12.08 16.69
C ALA A 72 16.52 12.21 15.51
N ASN A 73 16.27 11.50 14.40
CA ASN A 73 17.13 11.50 13.22
C ASN A 73 16.47 12.21 12.03
N VAL A 74 15.75 11.47 11.21
CA VAL A 74 15.27 11.96 9.91
C VAL A 74 14.23 13.08 10.03
N TYR A 75 13.44 13.14 11.11
CA TYR A 75 12.49 14.21 11.29
C TYR A 75 13.17 15.56 11.58
N GLN A 76 14.27 15.56 12.35
CA GLN A 76 15.02 16.80 12.59
C GLN A 76 15.63 17.33 11.30
N GLU A 77 16.18 16.43 10.46
CA GLU A 77 16.71 16.80 9.14
C GLU A 77 15.63 17.32 8.20
N TYR A 78 14.44 16.65 8.21
CA TYR A 78 13.29 17.05 7.39
C TYR A 78 12.82 18.47 7.71
N LYS A 79 12.81 18.88 8.99
CA LYS A 79 12.40 20.23 9.40
C LYS A 79 13.25 21.36 8.80
N GLU A 80 14.45 21.06 8.36
CA GLU A 80 15.36 22.02 7.72
C GLU A 80 15.16 22.13 6.20
N THR A 81 14.19 21.40 5.63
CA THR A 81 13.99 21.33 4.18
C THR A 81 12.84 22.19 3.66
N ILE A 82 12.90 22.47 2.36
CA ILE A 82 11.82 23.20 1.67
C ILE A 82 10.50 22.41 1.61
N HIS A 83 10.54 21.10 1.80
CA HIS A 83 9.33 20.26 1.86
C HIS A 83 8.62 20.38 3.22
N TYR A 84 9.34 20.79 4.25
CA TYR A 84 8.75 21.11 5.54
C TYR A 84 8.18 22.54 5.57
N SER A 85 8.95 23.52 5.09
CA SER A 85 8.57 24.93 5.12
C SER A 85 9.00 25.63 3.83
N ASN A 86 8.08 26.24 3.12
CA ASN A 86 8.33 26.91 1.84
C ASN A 86 7.38 28.08 1.60
N ARG A 87 7.65 28.82 0.51
CA ARG A 87 6.87 30.01 0.12
C ARG A 87 5.41 29.74 -0.20
N SER A 88 5.08 28.53 -0.68
CA SER A 88 3.70 28.18 -1.09
C SER A 88 2.82 27.80 0.10
N GLY A 89 3.42 27.47 1.26
CA GLY A 89 2.72 26.94 2.40
C GLY A 89 2.25 25.48 2.24
N VAL A 90 2.58 24.83 1.12
CA VAL A 90 2.28 23.41 0.89
C VAL A 90 3.38 22.57 1.52
N ARG A 91 3.05 21.84 2.57
CA ARG A 91 3.95 20.95 3.28
C ARG A 91 3.70 19.49 2.87
N ALA A 92 4.76 18.79 2.49
CA ALA A 92 4.70 17.35 2.26
C ALA A 92 5.04 16.62 3.57
N THR A 93 4.17 15.74 4.04
CA THR A 93 4.41 14.93 5.24
C THR A 93 5.14 13.62 4.91
N CYS A 94 5.59 12.88 5.94
CA CYS A 94 6.28 11.61 5.72
C CYS A 94 5.53 10.66 4.76
N PRO A 95 4.22 10.40 4.94
CA PRO A 95 3.49 9.53 4.03
C PRO A 95 3.35 10.07 2.61
N ASP A 96 3.43 11.37 2.36
CA ASP A 96 3.33 11.90 1.00
C ASP A 96 4.49 11.45 0.10
N CYS A 97 5.66 11.18 0.69
CA CYS A 97 6.85 10.68 -0.02
C CYS A 97 7.05 9.17 0.12
N HIS A 98 6.60 8.57 1.24
CA HIS A 98 6.92 7.18 1.58
C HIS A 98 5.76 6.20 1.41
N VAL A 99 4.53 6.67 1.24
CA VAL A 99 3.34 5.83 1.13
C VAL A 99 2.51 6.20 -0.10
N PRO A 100 2.34 5.28 -1.06
CA PRO A 100 1.50 5.53 -2.23
C PRO A 100 0.08 5.96 -1.87
N LYS A 101 -0.49 6.87 -2.66
CA LYS A 101 -1.87 7.34 -2.44
C LYS A 101 -2.92 6.32 -2.87
N ASP A 102 -2.64 5.56 -3.94
CA ASP A 102 -3.55 4.52 -4.41
C ASP A 102 -3.63 3.34 -3.43
N TRP A 103 -4.80 2.74 -3.36
CA TRP A 103 -5.12 1.76 -2.33
C TRP A 103 -4.25 0.49 -2.42
N THR A 104 -4.07 -0.05 -3.62
CA THR A 104 -3.33 -1.30 -3.83
C THR A 104 -1.86 -1.17 -3.41
N HIS A 105 -1.17 -0.14 -3.93
CA HIS A 105 0.24 0.08 -3.60
C HIS A 105 0.42 0.50 -2.14
N LYS A 106 -0.57 1.22 -1.57
CA LYS A 106 -0.58 1.54 -0.14
C LYS A 106 -0.57 0.28 0.73
N ILE A 107 -1.42 -0.70 0.43
CA ILE A 107 -1.45 -1.96 1.18
C ILE A 107 -0.13 -2.71 1.03
N VAL A 108 0.38 -2.83 -0.20
CA VAL A 108 1.69 -3.46 -0.45
C VAL A 108 2.79 -2.77 0.37
N ARG A 109 2.83 -1.44 0.35
CA ARG A 109 3.82 -0.67 1.13
C ARG A 109 3.68 -0.88 2.64
N LYS A 110 2.45 -0.94 3.15
CA LYS A 110 2.19 -1.24 4.58
C LYS A 110 2.67 -2.63 4.98
N ILE A 111 2.46 -3.64 4.14
CA ILE A 111 3.00 -4.98 4.36
C ILE A 111 4.53 -4.95 4.37
N GLN A 112 5.16 -4.25 3.44
CA GLN A 112 6.62 -4.09 3.42
C GLN A 112 7.14 -3.37 4.67
N ALA A 113 6.45 -2.32 5.14
CA ALA A 113 6.79 -1.55 6.32
C ALA A 113 6.70 -2.36 7.64
N SER A 114 6.03 -3.51 7.64
CA SER A 114 6.01 -4.39 8.82
C SER A 114 7.41 -4.86 9.21
N LYS A 115 8.36 -4.96 8.27
CA LYS A 115 9.77 -5.25 8.55
C LYS A 115 10.45 -4.14 9.37
N GLU A 116 10.06 -2.89 9.15
CA GLU A 116 10.58 -1.72 9.86
C GLU A 116 10.11 -1.75 11.32
N VAL A 117 8.83 -2.05 11.54
CA VAL A 117 8.27 -2.27 12.87
C VAL A 117 8.93 -3.46 13.58
N TRP A 118 9.14 -4.55 12.86
CA TRP A 118 9.85 -5.72 13.39
C TRP A 118 11.30 -5.38 13.77
N GLY A 119 12.01 -4.62 12.93
CA GLY A 119 13.37 -4.15 13.23
C GLY A 119 13.44 -3.31 14.50
N LYS A 120 12.41 -2.48 14.75
CA LYS A 120 12.28 -1.74 16.01
C LYS A 120 12.07 -2.67 17.20
N LEU A 121 11.12 -3.60 17.10
CA LEU A 121 10.78 -4.52 18.20
C LEU A 121 11.91 -5.48 18.57
N THR A 122 12.74 -5.85 17.60
CA THR A 122 13.89 -6.74 17.80
C THR A 122 15.17 -6.00 18.19
N GLY A 123 15.14 -4.67 18.28
CA GLY A 123 16.31 -3.87 18.61
C GLY A 123 17.34 -3.74 17.50
N TYR A 124 16.96 -3.97 16.23
CA TYR A 124 17.85 -3.82 15.08
C TYR A 124 18.20 -2.37 14.78
N ILE A 125 17.26 -1.44 15.00
CA ILE A 125 17.42 0.01 14.75
C ILE A 125 16.94 0.85 15.96
N ASP A 126 17.00 0.33 17.17
CA ASP A 126 16.42 0.93 18.38
C ASP A 126 17.30 2.01 19.03
N THR A 127 18.51 2.24 18.52
CA THR A 127 19.37 3.34 18.97
C THR A 127 19.83 4.21 17.81
N ARG A 128 20.29 5.43 18.13
CA ARG A 128 20.82 6.35 17.12
C ARG A 128 22.01 5.78 16.36
N GLU A 129 22.91 5.10 17.06
CA GLU A 129 24.10 4.48 16.49
C GLU A 129 23.70 3.39 15.49
N LYS A 130 22.85 2.46 15.90
CA LYS A 130 22.32 1.40 15.01
C LYS A 130 21.57 1.99 13.81
N PHE A 131 20.79 3.05 14.02
CA PHE A 131 20.13 3.74 12.91
C PHE A 131 21.14 4.29 11.90
N GLN A 132 22.22 4.91 12.37
CA GLN A 132 23.26 5.47 11.49
C GLN A 132 24.06 4.38 10.79
N ASP A 133 24.36 3.28 11.46
CA ASP A 133 25.07 2.12 10.88
C ASP A 133 24.29 1.49 9.71
N HIS A 134 22.95 1.45 9.81
CA HIS A 134 22.07 0.89 8.77
C HIS A 134 21.54 1.94 7.78
N ARG A 135 21.87 3.21 7.96
CA ARG A 135 21.29 4.32 7.21
C ARG A 135 21.57 4.23 5.71
N LYS A 136 22.77 3.81 5.31
CA LYS A 136 23.15 3.61 3.91
C LYS A 136 22.20 2.59 3.25
N ASP A 137 22.07 1.42 3.84
CA ASP A 137 21.25 0.33 3.29
C ASP A 137 19.76 0.69 3.24
N MET A 138 19.27 1.41 4.24
CA MET A 138 17.91 1.91 4.26
C MET A 138 17.66 2.92 3.12
N ALA A 139 18.61 3.84 2.89
CA ALA A 139 18.53 4.83 1.83
C ALA A 139 18.57 4.19 0.44
N ILE A 140 19.49 3.25 0.19
CA ILE A 140 19.59 2.52 -1.09
C ILE A 140 18.27 1.82 -1.40
N ARG A 141 17.70 1.08 -0.45
CA ARG A 141 16.40 0.39 -0.65
C ARG A 141 15.28 1.35 -0.98
N GLU A 142 15.24 2.51 -0.32
CA GLU A 142 14.19 3.48 -0.56
C GLU A 142 14.37 4.18 -1.91
N TRP A 143 15.58 4.54 -2.31
CA TRP A 143 15.86 5.10 -3.64
C TRP A 143 15.53 4.11 -4.76
N GLN A 144 15.89 2.84 -4.62
CA GLN A 144 15.52 1.79 -5.57
C GLN A 144 14.00 1.62 -5.67
N ARG A 145 13.28 1.67 -4.52
CA ARG A 145 11.81 1.62 -4.50
C ARG A 145 11.20 2.79 -5.28
N MET A 146 11.68 4.01 -5.01
CA MET A 146 11.22 5.21 -5.70
C MET A 146 11.56 5.20 -7.19
N LYS A 147 12.74 4.71 -7.55
CA LYS A 147 13.16 4.53 -8.93
C LYS A 147 12.23 3.55 -9.67
N ASN A 148 12.00 2.38 -9.10
CA ASN A 148 11.20 1.32 -9.71
C ASN A 148 9.73 1.71 -9.93
N ASN A 149 9.23 2.73 -9.25
CA ASN A 149 7.86 3.23 -9.41
C ASN A 149 7.79 4.58 -10.15
N ASP A 150 8.84 4.97 -10.87
CA ASP A 150 8.97 6.26 -11.58
C ASP A 150 8.77 7.46 -10.65
N SER A 151 9.29 7.37 -9.42
CA SER A 151 9.15 8.44 -8.41
C SER A 151 7.70 8.90 -8.23
N ARG A 152 6.77 7.95 -8.24
CA ARG A 152 5.30 8.17 -8.22
C ARG A 152 4.87 9.16 -7.13
N GLU A 153 5.44 9.03 -5.94
CA GLU A 153 5.08 9.87 -4.81
C GLU A 153 5.46 11.34 -5.07
N CYS A 154 6.57 11.60 -5.75
CA CYS A 154 6.98 12.95 -6.18
C CYS A 154 5.98 13.54 -7.18
N ARG A 155 5.50 12.70 -8.12
CA ARG A 155 4.55 13.09 -9.17
C ARG A 155 3.15 13.40 -8.65
N ASN A 156 2.85 13.07 -7.41
CA ASN A 156 1.59 13.50 -6.78
C ASN A 156 1.48 15.03 -6.60
N CYS A 157 2.63 15.73 -6.58
CA CYS A 157 2.69 17.19 -6.42
C CYS A 157 3.52 17.85 -7.52
N HIS A 158 4.52 17.13 -8.08
CA HIS A 158 5.41 17.61 -9.14
C HIS A 158 5.02 16.97 -10.47
N ASP A 159 4.09 17.59 -11.19
CA ASP A 159 3.80 17.22 -12.56
C ASP A 159 4.77 17.95 -13.50
N PHE A 160 5.52 17.18 -14.29
CA PHE A 160 6.54 17.75 -15.16
C PHE A 160 5.95 18.61 -16.28
N GLU A 161 4.79 18.25 -16.81
CA GLU A 161 4.14 19.00 -17.90
C GLU A 161 3.63 20.36 -17.40
N SER A 162 3.22 20.43 -16.13
CA SER A 162 2.75 21.68 -15.51
C SER A 162 3.87 22.52 -14.89
N MET A 163 5.10 21.97 -14.79
CA MET A 163 6.26 22.75 -14.33
C MET A 163 6.61 23.84 -15.32
N HIS A 164 6.52 25.10 -14.88
CA HIS A 164 6.81 26.26 -15.75
C HIS A 164 8.28 26.26 -16.18
N GLN A 165 8.54 25.96 -17.46
CA GLN A 165 9.88 25.80 -18.00
C GLN A 165 10.74 27.07 -17.83
N ASN A 166 10.15 28.24 -18.12
CA ASN A 166 10.86 29.52 -18.03
C ASN A 166 11.19 29.98 -16.60
N SER A 167 10.62 29.32 -15.57
CA SER A 167 10.94 29.58 -14.17
C SER A 167 12.07 28.72 -13.66
N GLN A 168 12.51 27.73 -14.43
CA GLN A 168 13.65 26.89 -14.11
C GLN A 168 14.96 27.57 -14.55
N LYS A 169 16.04 27.32 -13.78
CA LYS A 169 17.37 27.71 -14.23
C LYS A 169 17.71 26.95 -15.54
N PRO A 170 18.37 27.58 -16.52
CA PRO A 170 18.66 26.95 -17.82
C PRO A 170 19.32 25.57 -17.72
N ARG A 171 20.25 25.40 -16.77
CA ARG A 171 20.86 24.09 -16.51
C ARG A 171 19.84 23.04 -16.02
N ALA A 172 18.95 23.42 -15.13
CA ALA A 172 17.94 22.52 -14.62
C ALA A 172 16.98 22.08 -15.71
N LEU A 173 16.48 23.01 -16.52
CA LEU A 173 15.62 22.71 -17.66
C LEU A 173 16.28 21.73 -18.63
N LYS A 174 17.55 21.98 -19.02
CA LYS A 174 18.30 21.08 -19.90
C LYS A 174 18.42 19.67 -19.31
N GLN A 175 18.71 19.56 -18.02
CA GLN A 175 18.85 18.26 -17.34
C GLN A 175 17.49 17.54 -17.24
N HIS A 176 16.42 18.24 -16.94
CA HIS A 176 15.08 17.64 -16.85
C HIS A 176 14.61 17.12 -18.22
N THR A 177 14.81 17.88 -19.30
CA THR A 177 14.46 17.43 -20.65
C THR A 177 15.24 16.17 -21.03
N ALA A 178 16.58 16.17 -20.83
CA ALA A 178 17.40 15.00 -21.12
C ALA A 178 17.03 13.78 -20.27
N ALA A 179 16.78 13.99 -18.97
CA ALA A 179 16.44 12.92 -18.04
C ALA A 179 15.17 12.17 -18.44
N ILE A 180 14.13 12.89 -18.89
CA ILE A 180 12.88 12.28 -19.33
C ILE A 180 13.07 11.43 -20.59
N GLN A 181 13.80 11.95 -21.55
CA GLN A 181 14.12 11.21 -22.79
C GLN A 181 14.94 9.95 -22.52
N GLN A 182 15.81 9.97 -21.52
CA GLN A 182 16.70 8.87 -21.14
C GLN A 182 16.04 7.86 -20.19
N GLY A 183 14.89 8.16 -19.63
CA GLY A 183 14.22 7.29 -18.65
C GLY A 183 14.77 7.43 -17.21
N ASN A 184 15.38 8.57 -16.88
CA ASN A 184 15.71 8.89 -15.50
C ASN A 184 14.46 9.29 -14.72
N THR A 185 14.41 8.88 -13.47
CA THR A 185 13.35 9.25 -12.52
C THR A 185 13.78 10.43 -11.64
N CYS A 186 12.85 11.04 -10.92
CA CYS A 186 13.17 12.17 -10.05
C CYS A 186 14.25 11.83 -9.02
N ILE A 187 14.16 10.64 -8.42
CA ILE A 187 15.06 10.22 -7.35
C ILE A 187 16.50 9.94 -7.85
N ASP A 188 16.69 9.68 -9.13
CA ASP A 188 18.04 9.45 -9.65
C ASP A 188 18.96 10.66 -9.43
N CYS A 189 18.39 11.87 -9.49
CA CYS A 189 19.13 13.12 -9.26
C CYS A 189 18.77 13.80 -7.94
N HIS A 190 17.53 13.67 -7.46
CA HIS A 190 17.01 14.40 -6.30
C HIS A 190 17.11 13.62 -4.98
N LYS A 191 18.28 13.01 -4.72
CA LYS A 191 18.60 12.40 -3.43
C LYS A 191 18.93 13.46 -2.37
N GLY A 192 18.43 13.26 -1.14
CA GLY A 192 18.72 14.18 -0.02
C GLY A 192 17.86 15.45 0.02
N ILE A 193 16.69 15.48 -0.63
CA ILE A 193 15.80 16.65 -0.65
C ILE A 193 14.95 16.80 0.61
N ALA A 194 14.75 15.72 1.38
CA ALA A 194 13.99 15.70 2.62
C ALA A 194 14.80 15.21 3.83
N HIS A 195 15.95 14.59 3.59
CA HIS A 195 16.85 14.10 4.61
C HIS A 195 18.28 14.35 4.17
N LYS A 196 19.24 14.40 5.11
CA LYS A 196 20.64 14.53 4.77
C LYS A 196 21.08 13.38 3.86
N SER A 197 21.68 13.74 2.75
CA SER A 197 22.14 12.76 1.77
C SER A 197 23.23 11.88 2.36
N VAL A 198 23.14 10.59 2.11
CA VAL A 198 24.18 9.59 2.43
C VAL A 198 25.01 9.22 1.20
N ARG A 199 24.95 10.01 0.14
CA ARG A 199 25.70 9.79 -1.11
C ARG A 199 27.20 9.60 -0.87
N HIS A 200 27.76 10.28 0.11
CA HIS A 200 29.17 10.17 0.50
C HIS A 200 29.57 8.81 1.12
N LEU A 201 28.60 7.97 1.45
CA LEU A 201 28.81 6.60 1.95
C LEU A 201 28.80 5.55 0.84
N LEU A 202 28.42 5.93 -0.41
CA LEU A 202 28.34 5.02 -1.54
C LEU A 202 29.66 4.98 -2.30
N THR A 203 29.97 3.82 -2.88
CA THR A 203 31.03 3.68 -3.86
C THR A 203 30.60 4.25 -5.22
N ASP A 204 31.55 4.47 -6.11
CA ASP A 204 31.25 4.96 -7.47
C ASP A 204 30.39 3.95 -8.24
N GLU A 205 30.65 2.64 -8.05
CA GLU A 205 29.87 1.57 -8.68
C GLU A 205 28.42 1.56 -8.19
N GLU A 206 28.21 1.69 -6.86
CA GLU A 206 26.87 1.77 -6.29
C GLU A 206 26.09 3.00 -6.79
N LEU A 207 26.79 4.11 -6.98
CA LEU A 207 26.20 5.33 -7.53
C LEU A 207 25.82 5.15 -9.00
N GLU A 208 26.70 4.58 -9.81
CA GLU A 208 26.44 4.32 -11.23
C GLU A 208 25.22 3.39 -11.41
N GLU A 209 25.14 2.31 -10.64
CA GLU A 209 23.99 1.41 -10.66
C GLU A 209 22.69 2.11 -10.25
N LEU A 210 22.72 2.87 -9.17
CA LEU A 210 21.55 3.59 -8.67
C LEU A 210 21.07 4.71 -9.61
N GLU A 211 21.97 5.33 -10.37
CA GLU A 211 21.66 6.47 -11.23
C GLU A 211 21.54 6.07 -12.71
N ALA A 212 21.78 4.79 -13.05
CA ALA A 212 21.62 4.29 -14.40
C ALA A 212 20.18 4.53 -14.91
N PRO A 213 19.97 5.11 -16.10
CA PRO A 213 18.66 5.30 -16.68
C PRO A 213 17.90 3.98 -16.82
N ASN A 214 16.56 4.02 -16.69
CA ASN A 214 15.71 2.88 -17.04
C ASN A 214 15.07 3.11 -18.42
N PRO A 215 15.53 2.40 -19.46
CA PRO A 215 15.02 2.59 -20.82
C PRO A 215 13.50 2.35 -20.95
N GLU A 216 12.91 1.52 -20.09
CA GLU A 216 11.47 1.24 -20.10
C GLU A 216 10.63 2.47 -19.67
N MET A 217 11.26 3.41 -18.97
CA MET A 217 10.64 4.66 -18.53
C MET A 217 10.92 5.82 -19.46
N ALA A 218 11.76 5.63 -20.48
CA ALA A 218 12.09 6.66 -21.45
C ALA A 218 10.84 7.08 -22.22
N LYS A 219 10.61 8.41 -22.32
CA LYS A 219 9.54 8.96 -23.15
C LYS A 219 10.18 9.46 -24.44
N PRO A 220 9.93 8.81 -25.58
CA PRO A 220 10.34 9.35 -26.86
C PRO A 220 9.63 10.69 -27.13
N ASP A 221 10.26 11.57 -27.90
CA ASP A 221 9.72 12.87 -28.33
C ASP A 221 8.39 12.74 -29.10
#